data_1d15345a36e007ccf46429009ead5c0a
#
_entry.id   1d15345a36e007ccf46429009ead5c0a
#
_cell.length_a   1.000
_cell.length_b   1.000
_cell.length_c   1.000
_cell.angle_alpha   90.00
_cell.angle_beta   90.00
_cell.angle_gamma   90.00
#
_symmetry.space_group_name_H-M   'P 1'
#
loop_
_entity.id
_entity.type
_entity.pdbx_description
1 polymer ?
#
loop_
_entity_poly.entity_id
_entity_poly.type
_entity_poly.pdbx_seq_one_letter_code
_entity_poly.pdbx_strand_id
1 'polypeptide(L)'
;MQKRKNSLNQKIKLLFFVTPLVMFLTVFFVHFIFNTPIILSDDSTNWVTSVIETGIGTSITIAILIYSNNQQRRSEEQQEKIAELVLNIQNIEQRHDERENKRLTVFSHRIISNLETIRQNHYELKQDLTDYLNNAIDENKQKIILSSRKNFESAVYFIILNIKSDIGYIGELFEDPLLGKNVINQCNEYAMVLKDIQETFDWSNESLLMKISLIDNQIKILSDTIDIVKKEIIEKL
;
A
#
# COMPACT_ATOMS: atom_id res chain seq x y z
N MET A 1 10.21 -18.47 28.23
CA MET A 1 9.11 -19.46 28.09
C MET A 1 9.40 -20.82 28.75
N GLN A 2 10.57 -21.39 28.65
CA GLN A 2 10.92 -22.73 29.25
C GLN A 2 10.76 -22.83 30.77
N LYS A 3 11.11 -21.77 31.54
CA LYS A 3 10.98 -21.75 33.01
C LYS A 3 9.53 -21.91 33.54
N ARG A 4 8.53 -21.38 32.82
CA ARG A 4 7.10 -21.51 33.22
C ARG A 4 6.56 -22.91 32.98
N LYS A 5 7.00 -23.57 31.89
CA LYS A 5 6.59 -24.95 31.54
C LYS A 5 7.03 -25.97 32.62
N ASN A 6 8.23 -25.78 33.18
CA ASN A 6 8.74 -26.62 34.26
C ASN A 6 7.98 -26.45 35.57
N SER A 7 7.55 -25.20 35.88
CA SER A 7 6.78 -24.91 37.11
C SER A 7 5.37 -25.56 37.08
N LEU A 8 4.72 -25.60 35.91
CA LEU A 8 3.39 -26.20 35.79
C LEU A 8 3.44 -27.72 35.88
N ASN A 9 4.39 -28.37 35.22
CA ASN A 9 4.60 -29.81 35.31
C ASN A 9 4.99 -30.23 36.74
N GLN A 10 5.74 -29.41 37.49
CA GLN A 10 6.03 -29.67 38.91
C GLN A 10 4.77 -29.56 39.76
N LYS A 11 3.90 -28.57 39.53
CA LYS A 11 2.62 -28.44 40.27
C LYS A 11 1.65 -29.59 40.01
N ILE A 12 1.56 -30.03 38.75
CA ILE A 12 0.73 -31.19 38.40
C ILE A 12 1.26 -32.49 39.04
N LYS A 13 2.59 -32.70 38.99
CA LYS A 13 3.22 -33.86 39.67
C LYS A 13 2.98 -33.81 41.16
N LEU A 14 3.15 -32.62 41.78
CA LEU A 14 2.93 -32.42 43.21
C LEU A 14 1.48 -32.75 43.59
N LEU A 15 0.49 -32.30 42.78
CA LEU A 15 -0.91 -32.57 43.01
C LEU A 15 -1.23 -34.07 42.93
N PHE A 16 -0.67 -34.79 41.97
CA PHE A 16 -0.83 -36.22 41.80
C PHE A 16 -0.25 -37.05 42.97
N PHE A 17 0.80 -36.57 43.62
CA PHE A 17 1.39 -37.24 44.78
C PHE A 17 0.74 -36.80 46.09
N VAL A 18 0.40 -35.54 46.24
CA VAL A 18 -0.15 -35.00 47.49
C VAL A 18 -1.60 -35.45 47.72
N THR A 19 -2.41 -35.53 46.63
CA THR A 19 -3.81 -35.91 46.83
C THR A 19 -4.01 -37.32 47.38
N PRO A 20 -3.40 -38.38 46.82
CA PRO A 20 -3.49 -39.73 47.41
C PRO A 20 -2.85 -39.82 48.77
N LEU A 21 -1.76 -39.06 49.02
CA LEU A 21 -1.12 -39.03 50.33
C LEU A 21 -2.03 -38.41 51.41
N VAL A 22 -2.69 -37.30 51.09
CA VAL A 22 -3.68 -36.65 51.98
C VAL A 22 -4.85 -37.58 52.25
N MET A 23 -5.36 -38.27 51.23
CA MET A 23 -6.44 -39.24 51.39
C MET A 23 -6.03 -40.39 52.26
N PHE A 24 -4.83 -40.95 52.04
CA PHE A 24 -4.31 -42.04 52.88
C PHE A 24 -4.18 -41.59 54.34
N LEU A 25 -3.60 -40.38 54.56
CA LEU A 25 -3.50 -39.81 55.90
C LEU A 25 -4.86 -39.55 56.54
N THR A 26 -5.86 -39.08 55.75
CA THR A 26 -7.21 -38.85 56.29
C THR A 26 -7.88 -40.15 56.72
N VAL A 27 -7.80 -41.20 55.93
CA VAL A 27 -8.32 -42.52 56.23
C VAL A 27 -7.58 -43.11 57.47
N PHE A 28 -6.27 -43.00 57.52
CA PHE A 28 -5.48 -43.45 58.62
C PHE A 28 -5.79 -42.67 59.93
N PHE A 29 -5.97 -41.36 59.87
CA PHE A 29 -6.31 -40.50 60.99
C PHE A 29 -7.73 -40.79 61.52
N VAL A 30 -8.71 -40.98 60.65
CA VAL A 30 -10.08 -41.38 61.03
C VAL A 30 -10.04 -42.75 61.75
N HIS A 31 -9.31 -43.70 61.19
CA HIS A 31 -9.14 -45.01 61.81
C HIS A 31 -8.44 -44.91 63.21
N PHE A 32 -7.42 -44.09 63.33
CA PHE A 32 -6.69 -43.92 64.58
C PHE A 32 -7.49 -43.19 65.67
N ILE A 33 -8.27 -42.16 65.31
CA ILE A 33 -9.07 -41.37 66.28
C ILE A 33 -10.28 -42.14 66.74
N PHE A 34 -10.95 -42.83 65.86
CA PHE A 34 -12.21 -43.53 66.21
C PHE A 34 -12.00 -44.96 66.68
N ASN A 35 -10.75 -45.40 66.79
CA ASN A 35 -10.34 -46.73 67.28
C ASN A 35 -11.22 -47.86 66.72
N THR A 36 -11.70 -47.67 65.49
CA THR A 36 -12.54 -48.63 64.79
C THR A 36 -11.68 -49.79 64.33
N PRO A 37 -11.91 -51.05 64.77
CA PRO A 37 -11.16 -52.15 64.20
C PRO A 37 -11.43 -52.24 62.71
N ILE A 38 -10.35 -52.36 61.90
CA ILE A 38 -10.45 -52.62 60.45
C ILE A 38 -10.97 -54.10 60.38
N ILE A 39 -12.22 -54.34 60.80
CA ILE A 39 -12.91 -55.58 60.51
C ILE A 39 -13.46 -55.35 59.10
N LEU A 40 -12.90 -56.01 58.13
CA LEU A 40 -13.42 -56.13 56.77
C LEU A 40 -14.78 -56.82 56.78
N SER A 41 -15.81 -56.18 57.34
CA SER A 41 -17.21 -56.53 57.06
C SER A 41 -17.55 -55.98 55.67
N ASP A 42 -18.44 -56.64 54.96
CA ASP A 42 -18.84 -56.26 53.58
C ASP A 42 -19.31 -54.83 53.49
N ASP A 43 -19.85 -54.23 54.54
CA ASP A 43 -20.25 -52.79 54.57
C ASP A 43 -19.09 -51.82 54.71
N SER A 44 -17.97 -52.20 55.34
CA SER A 44 -16.81 -51.35 55.49
C SER A 44 -15.97 -51.21 54.23
N THR A 45 -15.99 -52.21 53.35
CA THR A 45 -15.39 -52.18 52.05
C THR A 45 -16.13 -51.20 51.10
N ASN A 46 -17.44 -51.09 51.19
CA ASN A 46 -18.21 -50.22 50.33
C ASN A 46 -17.89 -48.70 50.54
N TRP A 47 -17.78 -48.26 51.81
CA TRP A 47 -17.47 -46.84 52.06
C TRP A 47 -16.03 -46.47 51.65
N VAL A 48 -15.05 -47.35 51.90
CA VAL A 48 -13.63 -47.15 51.48
C VAL A 48 -13.53 -47.09 49.96
N THR A 49 -14.23 -48.01 49.25
CA THR A 49 -14.31 -48.02 47.78
C THR A 49 -14.94 -46.72 47.27
N SER A 50 -16.04 -46.26 47.84
CA SER A 50 -16.70 -45.01 47.51
C SER A 50 -15.85 -43.78 47.69
N VAL A 51 -15.06 -43.72 48.79
CA VAL A 51 -14.11 -42.62 49.03
C VAL A 51 -12.96 -42.62 48.00
N ILE A 52 -12.45 -43.81 47.66
CA ILE A 52 -11.40 -43.95 46.65
C ILE A 52 -11.92 -43.54 45.25
N GLU A 53 -13.11 -44.03 44.85
CA GLU A 53 -13.73 -43.69 43.59
C GLU A 53 -14.01 -42.19 43.47
N THR A 54 -14.57 -41.59 44.52
CA THR A 54 -14.81 -40.13 44.57
C THR A 54 -13.52 -39.36 44.49
N GLY A 55 -12.47 -39.78 45.16
CA GLY A 55 -11.15 -39.15 45.13
C GLY A 55 -10.49 -39.22 43.76
N ILE A 56 -10.54 -40.39 43.14
CA ILE A 56 -10.02 -40.57 41.76
C ILE A 56 -10.82 -39.70 40.78
N GLY A 57 -12.16 -39.75 40.85
CA GLY A 57 -13.04 -38.96 40.00
C GLY A 57 -12.76 -37.45 40.13
N THR A 58 -12.63 -36.96 41.37
CA THR A 58 -12.32 -35.56 41.65
C THR A 58 -10.93 -35.17 41.08
N SER A 59 -9.93 -36.03 41.25
CA SER A 59 -8.58 -35.80 40.76
C SER A 59 -8.52 -35.72 39.22
N ILE A 60 -9.25 -36.62 38.55
CA ILE A 60 -9.39 -36.61 37.08
C ILE A 60 -10.08 -35.31 36.62
N THR A 61 -11.19 -34.94 37.29
CA THR A 61 -11.91 -33.69 36.95
C THR A 61 -11.03 -32.45 37.07
N ILE A 62 -10.26 -32.37 38.17
CA ILE A 62 -9.31 -31.27 38.36
C ILE A 62 -8.21 -31.27 37.27
N ALA A 63 -7.69 -32.42 36.89
CA ALA A 63 -6.70 -32.55 35.83
C ALA A 63 -7.25 -32.10 34.48
N ILE A 64 -8.51 -32.48 34.17
CA ILE A 64 -9.20 -32.04 32.92
C ILE A 64 -9.41 -30.53 32.94
N LEU A 65 -9.84 -29.95 34.05
CA LEU A 65 -10.04 -28.51 34.18
C LEU A 65 -8.72 -27.73 33.99
N ILE A 66 -7.64 -28.19 34.60
CA ILE A 66 -6.33 -27.57 34.43
C ILE A 66 -5.85 -27.65 32.96
N TYR A 67 -6.05 -28.82 32.35
CA TYR A 67 -5.71 -29.02 30.93
C TYR A 67 -6.52 -28.11 30.01
N SER A 68 -7.86 -28.10 30.20
CA SER A 68 -8.77 -27.24 29.43
C SER A 68 -8.43 -25.77 29.56
N ASN A 69 -8.19 -25.27 30.78
CA ASN A 69 -7.83 -23.88 31.03
C ASN A 69 -6.47 -23.51 30.33
N ASN A 70 -5.52 -24.45 30.37
CA ASN A 70 -4.26 -24.22 29.66
C ASN A 70 -4.40 -24.20 28.13
N GLN A 71 -5.29 -25.03 27.58
CA GLN A 71 -5.64 -25.03 26.16
C GLN A 71 -6.31 -23.71 25.78
N GLN A 72 -7.28 -23.26 26.57
CA GLN A 72 -7.98 -22.01 26.34
C GLN A 72 -7.00 -20.82 26.35
N ARG A 73 -6.14 -20.71 27.34
CA ARG A 73 -5.12 -19.64 27.40
C ARG A 73 -4.18 -19.65 26.20
N ARG A 74 -3.78 -20.82 25.71
CA ARG A 74 -2.95 -20.91 24.50
C ARG A 74 -3.71 -20.45 23.26
N SER A 75 -4.99 -20.78 23.17
CA SER A 75 -5.86 -20.34 22.09
C SER A 75 -6.02 -18.82 22.12
N GLU A 76 -6.23 -18.22 23.29
CA GLU A 76 -6.33 -16.78 23.48
C GLU A 76 -5.02 -16.07 23.09
N GLU A 77 -3.86 -16.56 23.54
CA GLU A 77 -2.53 -16.03 23.18
C GLU A 77 -2.27 -16.15 21.66
N GLN A 78 -2.77 -17.18 20.99
CA GLN A 78 -2.66 -17.33 19.54
C GLN A 78 -3.57 -16.37 18.81
N GLN A 79 -4.82 -16.20 19.27
CA GLN A 79 -5.77 -15.26 18.68
C GLN A 79 -5.27 -13.80 18.80
N GLU A 80 -4.70 -13.44 19.96
CA GLU A 80 -4.12 -12.12 20.17
C GLU A 80 -2.95 -11.85 19.17
N LYS A 81 -2.06 -12.83 18.97
CA LYS A 81 -0.97 -12.72 17.99
C LYS A 81 -1.47 -12.62 16.56
N ILE A 82 -2.52 -13.37 16.21
CA ILE A 82 -3.13 -13.29 14.88
C ILE A 82 -3.76 -11.91 14.68
N ALA A 83 -4.48 -11.39 15.68
CA ALA A 83 -5.06 -10.05 15.61
C ALA A 83 -3.99 -8.96 15.45
N GLU A 84 -2.87 -9.06 16.18
CA GLU A 84 -1.73 -8.14 16.04
C GLU A 84 -1.11 -8.21 14.64
N LEU A 85 -0.93 -9.43 14.09
CA LEU A 85 -0.41 -9.62 12.73
C LEU A 85 -1.34 -9.03 11.67
N VAL A 86 -2.65 -9.26 11.79
CA VAL A 86 -3.64 -8.69 10.88
C VAL A 86 -3.62 -7.17 10.91
N LEU A 87 -3.57 -6.57 12.10
CA LEU A 87 -3.45 -5.11 12.25
C LEU A 87 -2.16 -4.58 11.61
N ASN A 88 -1.05 -5.28 11.78
CA ASN A 88 0.23 -4.89 11.17
C ASN A 88 0.19 -4.97 9.64
N ILE A 89 -0.45 -6.01 9.09
CA ILE A 89 -0.64 -6.14 7.62
C ILE A 89 -1.49 -4.99 7.10
N GLN A 90 -2.63 -4.69 7.73
CA GLN A 90 -3.51 -3.58 7.35
C GLN A 90 -2.77 -2.23 7.38
N ASN A 91 -1.96 -1.99 8.42
CA ASN A 91 -1.15 -0.78 8.53
C ASN A 91 -0.08 -0.68 7.43
N ILE A 92 0.49 -1.81 7.00
CA ILE A 92 1.48 -1.85 5.90
C ILE A 92 0.77 -1.56 4.57
N GLU A 93 -0.38 -2.18 4.31
CA GLU A 93 -1.19 -1.95 3.11
C GLU A 93 -1.62 -0.48 3.02
N GLN A 94 -2.18 0.08 4.09
CA GLN A 94 -2.58 1.48 4.12
C GLN A 94 -1.40 2.43 3.83
N ARG A 95 -0.23 2.18 4.41
CA ARG A 95 0.98 2.99 4.13
C ARG A 95 1.49 2.82 2.71
N HIS A 96 1.29 1.67 2.10
CA HIS A 96 1.63 1.42 0.71
C HIS A 96 0.72 2.25 -0.20
N ASP A 97 -0.60 2.17 0.00
CA ASP A 97 -1.61 2.92 -0.76
C ASP A 97 -1.40 4.44 -0.62
N GLU A 98 -1.15 4.93 0.58
CA GLU A 98 -0.84 6.34 0.83
C GLU A 98 0.42 6.81 0.06
N ARG A 99 1.45 5.96 -0.04
CA ARG A 99 2.67 6.28 -0.80
C ARG A 99 2.43 6.28 -2.30
N GLU A 100 1.66 5.33 -2.81
CA GLU A 100 1.30 5.26 -4.22
C GLU A 100 0.44 6.45 -4.62
N ASN A 101 -0.59 6.79 -3.85
CA ASN A 101 -1.42 7.96 -4.08
C ASN A 101 -0.61 9.26 -4.06
N LYS A 102 0.32 9.39 -3.11
CA LYS A 102 1.21 10.55 -3.06
C LYS A 102 2.14 10.63 -4.27
N ARG A 103 2.67 9.49 -4.73
CA ARG A 103 3.47 9.44 -5.97
C ARG A 103 2.63 9.86 -7.16
N LEU A 104 1.46 9.24 -7.34
CA LEU A 104 0.56 9.58 -8.43
C LEU A 104 0.28 11.08 -8.45
N THR A 105 -0.12 11.66 -7.33
CA THR A 105 -0.43 13.09 -7.22
C THR A 105 0.76 13.97 -7.62
N VAL A 106 1.95 13.73 -7.04
CA VAL A 106 3.12 14.58 -7.27
C VAL A 106 3.59 14.51 -8.73
N PHE A 107 3.73 13.31 -9.28
CA PHE A 107 4.22 13.15 -10.65
C PHE A 107 3.19 13.60 -11.68
N SER A 108 1.91 13.35 -11.45
CA SER A 108 0.84 13.79 -12.34
C SER A 108 0.73 15.32 -12.39
N HIS A 109 0.82 15.99 -11.24
CA HIS A 109 0.89 17.45 -11.23
C HIS A 109 2.08 18.00 -12.00
N ARG A 110 3.23 17.34 -11.91
CA ARG A 110 4.43 17.74 -12.67
C ARG A 110 4.26 17.52 -14.17
N ILE A 111 3.65 16.38 -14.58
CA ILE A 111 3.32 16.11 -15.98
C ILE A 111 2.37 17.20 -16.51
N ILE A 112 1.28 17.49 -15.78
CA ILE A 112 0.31 18.52 -16.17
C ILE A 112 1.00 19.88 -16.29
N SER A 113 1.78 20.29 -15.30
CA SER A 113 2.51 21.55 -15.33
C SER A 113 3.47 21.64 -16.52
N ASN A 114 4.16 20.57 -16.84
CA ASN A 114 5.05 20.49 -17.99
C ASN A 114 4.27 20.59 -19.31
N LEU A 115 3.14 19.90 -19.45
CA LEU A 115 2.27 19.98 -20.63
C LEU A 115 1.65 21.39 -20.78
N GLU A 116 1.24 22.00 -19.68
CA GLU A 116 0.73 23.38 -19.67
C GLU A 116 1.82 24.37 -20.09
N THR A 117 3.07 24.18 -19.67
CA THR A 117 4.20 24.98 -20.11
C THR A 117 4.43 24.86 -21.62
N ILE A 118 4.38 23.64 -22.16
CA ILE A 118 4.46 23.41 -23.61
C ILE A 118 3.31 24.13 -24.32
N ARG A 119 2.10 24.00 -23.83
CA ARG A 119 0.89 24.64 -24.40
C ARG A 119 1.00 26.17 -24.41
N GLN A 120 1.42 26.75 -23.30
CA GLN A 120 1.62 28.20 -23.18
C GLN A 120 2.64 28.72 -24.19
N ASN A 121 3.75 28.02 -24.32
CA ASN A 121 4.78 28.36 -25.29
C ASN A 121 4.26 28.29 -26.76
N HIS A 122 3.32 27.43 -27.05
CA HIS A 122 2.66 27.38 -28.36
C HIS A 122 1.78 28.61 -28.61
N TYR A 123 1.04 29.05 -27.57
CA TYR A 123 0.24 30.26 -27.68
C TYR A 123 1.13 31.47 -27.98
N GLU A 124 2.26 31.59 -27.31
CA GLU A 124 3.23 32.66 -27.53
C GLU A 124 3.80 32.62 -28.95
N LEU A 125 4.20 31.43 -29.42
CA LEU A 125 4.67 31.23 -30.76
C LEU A 125 3.62 31.58 -31.82
N LYS A 126 2.39 31.13 -31.61
CA LYS A 126 1.28 31.48 -32.51
C LYS A 126 1.06 32.98 -32.55
N GLN A 127 1.11 33.65 -31.42
CA GLN A 127 0.96 35.10 -31.35
C GLN A 127 2.09 35.81 -32.12
N ASP A 128 3.34 35.41 -31.91
CA ASP A 128 4.48 35.98 -32.63
C ASP A 128 4.33 35.83 -34.14
N LEU A 129 3.89 34.67 -34.64
CA LEU A 129 3.66 34.43 -36.07
C LEU A 129 2.48 35.22 -36.61
N THR A 130 1.42 35.40 -35.85
CA THR A 130 0.24 36.16 -36.21
C THR A 130 0.58 37.66 -36.30
N ASP A 131 1.35 38.14 -35.33
CA ASP A 131 1.81 39.52 -35.31
C ASP A 131 2.75 39.82 -36.50
N TYR A 132 3.59 38.85 -36.86
CA TYR A 132 4.40 38.93 -38.05
C TYR A 132 3.55 39.02 -39.34
N LEU A 133 2.56 38.17 -39.49
CA LEU A 133 1.68 38.12 -40.62
C LEU A 133 0.94 39.46 -40.81
N ASN A 134 0.51 40.08 -39.70
CA ASN A 134 -0.28 41.31 -39.74
C ASN A 134 0.53 42.59 -39.94
N ASN A 135 1.79 42.62 -39.49
CA ASN A 135 2.53 43.85 -39.33
C ASN A 135 3.78 43.96 -40.21
N ALA A 136 4.06 43.05 -41.17
CA ALA A 136 5.24 43.03 -42.03
C ALA A 136 6.52 43.32 -41.19
N ILE A 137 6.89 42.45 -40.31
CA ILE A 137 7.96 42.65 -39.31
C ILE A 137 9.35 42.75 -39.96
N ASP A 138 10.15 43.70 -39.50
CA ASP A 138 11.55 43.96 -39.89
C ASP A 138 12.46 42.72 -39.69
N GLU A 139 13.51 42.56 -40.51
CA GLU A 139 14.53 41.47 -40.43
C GLU A 139 15.09 41.24 -39.01
N ASN A 140 15.25 42.32 -38.24
CA ASN A 140 15.75 42.19 -36.86
C ASN A 140 14.77 41.43 -35.94
N LYS A 141 13.48 41.64 -36.08
CA LYS A 141 12.48 40.89 -35.32
C LYS A 141 12.39 39.43 -35.80
N GLN A 142 12.58 39.16 -37.09
CA GLN A 142 12.70 37.78 -37.58
C GLN A 142 13.84 37.03 -36.90
N LYS A 143 15.02 37.64 -36.75
CA LYS A 143 16.17 37.06 -36.04
C LYS A 143 15.88 36.82 -34.56
N ILE A 144 15.17 37.73 -33.90
CA ILE A 144 14.75 37.57 -32.50
C ILE A 144 13.82 36.39 -32.34
N ILE A 145 12.81 36.27 -33.18
CA ILE A 145 11.86 35.14 -33.20
C ILE A 145 12.60 33.81 -33.40
N LEU A 146 13.56 33.76 -34.36
CA LEU A 146 14.37 32.57 -34.62
C LEU A 146 15.28 32.19 -33.46
N SER A 147 15.92 33.18 -32.81
CA SER A 147 16.81 32.93 -31.67
C SER A 147 16.04 32.48 -30.43
N SER A 148 14.86 33.09 -30.17
CA SER A 148 13.96 32.70 -29.12
C SER A 148 13.48 31.24 -29.29
N ARG A 149 13.21 30.83 -30.52
CA ARG A 149 12.83 29.45 -30.86
C ARG A 149 13.93 28.44 -30.59
N LYS A 150 15.17 28.72 -30.92
CA LYS A 150 16.29 27.81 -30.69
C LYS A 150 16.46 27.52 -29.18
N ASN A 151 16.28 28.55 -28.35
CA ASN A 151 16.29 28.40 -26.91
C ASN A 151 15.10 27.63 -26.42
N PHE A 152 13.95 27.85 -27.01
CA PHE A 152 12.70 27.16 -26.70
C PHE A 152 12.75 25.65 -27.03
N GLU A 153 13.30 25.29 -28.21
CA GLU A 153 13.47 23.87 -28.59
C GLU A 153 14.28 23.11 -27.55
N SER A 154 15.39 23.67 -27.11
CA SER A 154 16.22 23.05 -26.06
C SER A 154 15.43 22.87 -24.75
N ALA A 155 14.64 23.87 -24.36
CA ALA A 155 13.78 23.78 -23.17
C ALA A 155 12.70 22.71 -23.31
N VAL A 156 12.06 22.61 -24.48
CA VAL A 156 11.03 21.60 -24.75
C VAL A 156 11.58 20.20 -24.71
N TYR A 157 12.74 19.94 -25.27
CA TYR A 157 13.38 18.62 -25.16
C TYR A 157 13.59 18.21 -23.70
N PHE A 158 14.00 19.15 -22.85
CA PHE A 158 14.17 18.90 -21.42
C PHE A 158 12.83 18.58 -20.74
N ILE A 159 11.77 19.32 -21.07
CA ILE A 159 10.41 19.10 -20.55
C ILE A 159 9.89 17.72 -20.98
N ILE A 160 10.10 17.34 -22.24
CA ILE A 160 9.69 16.00 -22.76
C ILE A 160 10.44 14.88 -22.04
N LEU A 161 11.72 15.04 -21.77
CA LEU A 161 12.51 14.07 -21.01
C LEU A 161 11.97 13.92 -19.58
N ASN A 162 11.59 15.03 -18.93
CA ASN A 162 10.99 15.00 -17.61
C ASN A 162 9.63 14.27 -17.63
N ILE A 163 8.78 14.57 -18.61
CA ILE A 163 7.49 13.88 -18.77
C ILE A 163 7.70 12.37 -18.96
N LYS A 164 8.64 11.96 -19.82
CA LYS A 164 8.96 10.54 -20.04
C LYS A 164 9.43 9.86 -18.76
N SER A 165 10.29 10.54 -17.99
CA SER A 165 10.77 10.03 -16.71
C SER A 165 9.62 9.87 -15.72
N ASP A 166 8.75 10.87 -15.60
CA ASP A 166 7.62 10.86 -14.68
C ASP A 166 6.61 9.76 -15.01
N ILE A 167 6.30 9.59 -16.30
CA ILE A 167 5.43 8.49 -16.78
C ILE A 167 6.08 7.13 -16.49
N GLY A 168 7.40 7.01 -16.58
CA GLY A 168 8.11 5.79 -16.19
C GLY A 168 7.91 5.42 -14.72
N TYR A 169 7.67 6.41 -13.84
CA TYR A 169 7.42 6.17 -12.41
C TYR A 169 5.97 5.87 -12.04
N ILE A 170 5.01 6.39 -12.82
CA ILE A 170 3.58 6.29 -12.48
C ILE A 170 2.72 5.67 -13.57
N GLY A 171 3.31 5.28 -14.71
CA GLY A 171 2.55 4.74 -15.84
C GLY A 171 1.75 3.48 -15.51
N GLU A 172 2.23 2.67 -14.57
CA GLU A 172 1.53 1.48 -14.06
C GLU A 172 0.36 1.81 -13.12
N LEU A 173 0.31 3.04 -12.59
CA LEU A 173 -0.73 3.49 -11.67
C LEU A 173 -1.95 4.08 -12.41
N PHE A 174 -1.86 4.35 -13.71
CA PHE A 174 -2.98 4.79 -14.51
C PHE A 174 -3.97 3.64 -14.76
N GLU A 175 -5.26 3.94 -14.79
CA GLU A 175 -6.29 2.96 -15.15
C GLU A 175 -6.17 2.53 -16.61
N ASP A 176 -5.92 3.51 -17.51
CA ASP A 176 -5.57 3.23 -18.89
C ASP A 176 -4.04 3.02 -19.03
N PRO A 177 -3.57 1.77 -19.21
CA PRO A 177 -2.15 1.48 -19.40
C PRO A 177 -1.56 2.13 -20.66
N LEU A 178 -2.41 2.57 -21.61
CA LEU A 178 -1.99 3.23 -22.83
C LEU A 178 -1.83 4.74 -22.66
N LEU A 179 -2.41 5.34 -21.61
CA LEU A 179 -2.37 6.77 -21.38
C LEU A 179 -0.95 7.31 -21.36
N GLY A 180 -0.08 6.71 -20.57
CA GLY A 180 1.33 7.10 -20.50
C GLY A 180 2.04 7.04 -21.85
N LYS A 181 1.77 5.98 -22.63
CA LYS A 181 2.31 5.82 -23.99
C LYS A 181 1.77 6.89 -24.95
N ASN A 182 0.48 7.20 -24.87
CA ASN A 182 -0.15 8.22 -25.69
C ASN A 182 0.44 9.60 -25.39
N VAL A 183 0.60 9.96 -24.13
CA VAL A 183 1.26 11.23 -23.73
C VAL A 183 2.69 11.32 -24.29
N ILE A 184 3.47 10.24 -24.19
CA ILE A 184 4.84 10.21 -24.73
C ILE A 184 4.82 10.37 -26.26
N ASN A 185 3.92 9.68 -26.96
CA ASN A 185 3.81 9.79 -28.42
C ASN A 185 3.45 11.20 -28.84
N GLN A 186 2.50 11.85 -28.19
CA GLN A 186 2.15 13.25 -28.47
C GLN A 186 3.28 14.21 -28.22
N CYS A 187 4.06 14.00 -27.15
CA CYS A 187 5.27 14.78 -26.90
C CYS A 187 6.32 14.59 -28.00
N ASN A 188 6.47 13.39 -28.54
CA ASN A 188 7.38 13.11 -29.64
C ASN A 188 6.92 13.74 -30.95
N GLU A 189 5.63 13.63 -31.31
CA GLU A 189 5.04 14.28 -32.49
C GLU A 189 5.23 15.79 -32.42
N TYR A 190 5.03 16.36 -31.25
CA TYR A 190 5.29 17.75 -31.00
C TYR A 190 6.75 18.16 -31.25
N ALA A 191 7.71 17.40 -30.74
CA ALA A 191 9.12 17.66 -31.00
C ALA A 191 9.46 17.62 -32.49
N MET A 192 8.82 16.73 -33.26
CA MET A 192 8.97 16.66 -34.72
C MET A 192 8.40 17.92 -35.41
N VAL A 193 7.20 18.36 -35.03
CA VAL A 193 6.60 19.58 -35.58
C VAL A 193 7.49 20.82 -35.31
N LEU A 194 8.03 20.92 -34.11
CA LEU A 194 9.00 22.01 -33.80
C LEU A 194 10.23 22.00 -34.72
N LYS A 195 10.77 20.81 -34.96
CA LYS A 195 11.94 20.65 -35.82
C LYS A 195 11.61 21.04 -37.25
N ASP A 196 10.46 20.61 -37.78
CA ASP A 196 10.03 20.98 -39.14
C ASP A 196 9.84 22.50 -39.29
N ILE A 197 9.29 23.15 -38.26
CA ILE A 197 9.17 24.61 -38.26
C ILE A 197 10.54 25.31 -38.32
N GLN A 198 11.58 24.71 -37.79
CA GLN A 198 12.95 25.31 -37.79
C GLN A 198 13.72 25.08 -39.09
N GLU A 199 13.65 23.86 -39.63
CA GLU A 199 14.48 23.46 -40.78
C GLU A 199 14.00 24.07 -42.10
N THR A 200 12.69 24.33 -42.22
CA THR A 200 12.07 24.79 -43.46
C THR A 200 11.36 26.14 -43.33
N PHE A 201 11.98 27.10 -42.61
CA PHE A 201 11.30 28.33 -42.31
C PHE A 201 11.23 29.26 -43.55
N ASP A 202 10.08 29.17 -44.23
CA ASP A 202 9.65 30.11 -45.25
C ASP A 202 8.71 31.16 -44.62
N TRP A 203 9.05 32.45 -44.80
CA TRP A 203 8.31 33.60 -44.31
C TRP A 203 7.17 34.04 -45.27
N SER A 204 6.87 33.26 -46.29
CA SER A 204 5.70 33.52 -47.12
C SER A 204 4.40 33.47 -46.31
N ASN A 205 3.43 34.29 -46.68
CA ASN A 205 2.12 34.34 -46.00
C ASN A 205 1.44 32.98 -45.98
N GLU A 206 1.58 32.22 -47.08
CA GLU A 206 0.98 30.88 -47.17
C GLU A 206 1.62 29.89 -46.22
N SER A 207 2.95 29.88 -46.13
CA SER A 207 3.69 29.05 -45.19
C SER A 207 3.40 29.43 -43.76
N LEU A 208 3.28 30.70 -43.41
CA LEU A 208 2.90 31.16 -42.07
C LEU A 208 1.52 30.74 -41.66
N LEU A 209 0.52 30.88 -42.52
CA LEU A 209 -0.85 30.43 -42.24
C LEU A 209 -0.91 28.92 -41.97
N MET A 210 -0.18 28.14 -42.79
CA MET A 210 -0.09 26.70 -42.58
C MET A 210 0.54 26.36 -41.22
N LYS A 211 1.60 27.04 -40.82
CA LYS A 211 2.28 26.82 -39.54
C LYS A 211 1.41 27.21 -38.35
N ILE A 212 0.68 28.33 -38.43
CA ILE A 212 -0.30 28.75 -37.42
C ILE A 212 -1.38 27.68 -37.26
N SER A 213 -1.90 27.13 -38.35
CA SER A 213 -2.90 26.07 -38.33
C SER A 213 -2.36 24.78 -37.64
N LEU A 214 -1.12 24.40 -37.93
CA LEU A 214 -0.46 23.26 -37.26
C LEU A 214 -0.32 23.47 -35.76
N ILE A 215 0.09 24.69 -35.37
CA ILE A 215 0.23 25.05 -33.94
C ILE A 215 -1.14 25.01 -33.25
N ASP A 216 -2.20 25.48 -33.86
CA ASP A 216 -3.55 25.42 -33.32
C ASP A 216 -4.01 23.97 -33.07
N ASN A 217 -3.75 23.10 -34.04
CA ASN A 217 -4.05 21.68 -33.86
C ASN A 217 -3.28 21.06 -32.69
N GLN A 218 -1.98 21.40 -32.54
CA GLN A 218 -1.17 20.93 -31.42
C GLN A 218 -1.65 21.45 -30.06
N ILE A 219 -2.05 22.72 -29.98
CA ILE A 219 -2.65 23.30 -28.76
C ILE A 219 -3.91 22.53 -28.36
N LYS A 220 -4.75 22.16 -29.32
CA LYS A 220 -5.96 21.37 -29.05
C LYS A 220 -5.61 19.99 -28.52
N ILE A 221 -4.73 19.26 -29.18
CA ILE A 221 -4.27 17.92 -28.77
C ILE A 221 -3.68 17.95 -27.34
N LEU A 222 -2.84 18.96 -27.05
CA LEU A 222 -2.26 19.14 -25.71
C LEU A 222 -3.34 19.41 -24.67
N SER A 223 -4.35 20.22 -24.99
CA SER A 223 -5.45 20.50 -24.07
C SER A 223 -6.25 19.25 -23.75
N ASP A 224 -6.62 18.48 -24.78
CA ASP A 224 -7.33 17.21 -24.63
C ASP A 224 -6.52 16.22 -23.77
N THR A 225 -5.20 16.16 -23.98
CA THR A 225 -4.31 15.30 -23.19
C THR A 225 -4.24 15.72 -21.73
N ILE A 226 -4.11 17.02 -21.45
CA ILE A 226 -4.11 17.56 -20.10
C ILE A 226 -5.41 17.20 -19.38
N ASP A 227 -6.55 17.32 -20.06
CA ASP A 227 -7.85 17.02 -19.46
C ASP A 227 -8.02 15.53 -19.17
N ILE A 228 -7.52 14.64 -20.04
CA ILE A 228 -7.51 13.19 -19.80
C ILE A 228 -6.64 12.86 -18.58
N VAL A 229 -5.42 13.40 -18.50
CA VAL A 229 -4.54 13.16 -17.34
C VAL A 229 -5.16 13.70 -16.06
N LYS A 230 -5.79 14.88 -16.08
CA LYS A 230 -6.51 15.46 -14.93
C LYS A 230 -7.64 14.56 -14.47
N LYS A 231 -8.41 14.00 -15.39
CA LYS A 231 -9.54 13.10 -15.09
C LYS A 231 -9.06 11.84 -14.41
N GLU A 232 -8.05 11.18 -14.92
CA GLU A 232 -7.43 9.99 -14.32
C GLU A 232 -6.95 10.20 -12.89
N ILE A 233 -6.44 11.40 -12.58
CA ILE A 233 -5.99 11.74 -11.22
C ILE A 233 -7.19 11.90 -10.28
N ILE A 234 -8.24 12.59 -10.74
CA ILE A 234 -9.43 12.87 -9.91
C ILE A 234 -10.17 11.58 -9.58
N GLU A 235 -10.22 10.62 -10.51
CA GLU A 235 -10.89 9.34 -10.31
C GLU A 235 -10.15 8.42 -9.32
N LYS A 236 -8.87 8.67 -9.04
CA LYS A 236 -8.03 7.86 -8.11
C LYS A 236 -7.78 8.51 -6.74
N LEU A 237 -8.12 9.78 -6.56
CA LEU A 237 -8.00 10.51 -5.29
C LEU A 237 -9.32 10.50 -4.51
#